data_b7c4562db9d205874d7822fcdc94d9b8
#
_entry.id   b7c4562db9d205874d7822fcdc94d9b8
#
_cell.length_a   1.000
_cell.length_b   1.000
_cell.length_c   1.000
_cell.angle_alpha   90.00
_cell.angle_beta   90.00
_cell.angle_gamma   90.00
#
_symmetry.space_group_name_H-M   'P 1'
#
loop_
_entity.id
_entity.type
_entity.pdbx_description
1 polymer ?
#
loop_
_entity_poly.entity_id
_entity_poly.type
_entity_poly.pdbx_seq_one_letter_code
_entity_poly.pdbx_strand_id
1 'polypeptide(L)'
;THTHFSDLRRVALLVKYGGTWIDATVFCTGGTIPRYMLDSDFFVFQNLKPGADGHVLNISSWFMTACAGNKMVSAVRKLLYEYWRENDRLIDYFLLHHFFAMVADSYVDDWKKVVPFSNSVPHILLLRLFEPYNKECYEELKRICPFHKLAYKRTSEEFALKGTFYDVIFNK
;
A
#
# COMPACT_ATOMS: atom_id res chain seq x y z
N THR A 1 -3.12 15.72 10.90
CA THR A 1 -4.32 15.00 10.41
C THR A 1 -4.24 13.53 10.79
N HIS A 2 -5.38 12.81 10.78
CA HIS A 2 -5.46 11.37 11.10
C HIS A 2 -4.54 10.51 10.21
N THR A 3 -4.35 10.89 8.95
CA THR A 3 -3.50 10.17 7.99
C THR A 3 -2.03 10.12 8.45
N HIS A 4 -1.47 11.27 8.86
CA HIS A 4 -0.06 11.33 9.27
C HIS A 4 0.20 10.68 10.62
N PHE A 5 -0.79 10.67 11.50
CA PHE A 5 -0.73 9.87 12.72
C PHE A 5 -0.70 8.37 12.40
N SER A 6 -1.45 7.94 11.37
CA SER A 6 -1.39 6.57 10.85
C SER A 6 0.00 6.21 10.32
N ASP A 7 0.69 7.15 9.62
CA ASP A 7 2.04 6.93 9.13
C ASP A 7 3.05 6.70 10.26
N LEU A 8 2.98 7.51 11.32
CA LEU A 8 3.82 7.33 12.52
C LEU A 8 3.55 5.98 13.20
N ARG A 9 2.29 5.61 13.38
CA ARG A 9 1.90 4.33 14.01
C ARG A 9 2.37 3.15 13.19
N ARG A 10 2.17 3.19 11.87
CA ARG A 10 2.56 2.14 10.92
C ARG A 10 4.04 1.80 11.07
N VAL A 11 4.91 2.79 10.93
CA VAL A 11 6.36 2.57 11.03
C VAL A 11 6.79 2.17 12.44
N ALA A 12 6.16 2.73 13.49
CA ALA A 12 6.47 2.38 14.87
C ALA A 12 6.15 0.92 15.19
N LEU A 13 4.97 0.44 14.78
CA LEU A 13 4.53 -0.94 14.98
C LEU A 13 5.41 -1.92 14.21
N LEU A 14 5.68 -1.64 12.93
CA LEU A 14 6.53 -2.50 12.10
C LEU A 14 7.95 -2.59 12.63
N VAL A 15 8.55 -1.48 13.10
CA VAL A 15 9.88 -1.53 13.70
C VAL A 15 9.89 -2.33 15.00
N LYS A 16 8.85 -2.17 15.82
CA LYS A 16 8.82 -2.83 17.15
C LYS A 16 8.49 -4.31 17.08
N TYR A 17 7.51 -4.68 16.26
CA TYR A 17 6.92 -6.01 16.27
C TYR A 17 7.15 -6.79 14.98
N GLY A 18 7.49 -6.12 13.87
CA GLY A 18 7.42 -6.70 12.53
C GLY A 18 5.99 -6.98 12.10
N GLY A 19 5.85 -7.86 11.12
CA GLY A 19 4.55 -8.26 10.56
C GLY A 19 4.10 -7.39 9.41
N THR A 20 2.79 -7.34 9.16
CA THR A 20 2.24 -6.65 8.00
C THR A 20 1.22 -5.60 8.43
N TRP A 21 1.46 -4.36 8.03
CA TRP A 21 0.47 -3.29 8.07
C TRP A 21 -0.42 -3.35 6.84
N ILE A 22 -1.72 -3.32 7.05
CA ILE A 22 -2.73 -3.30 5.97
C ILE A 22 -3.75 -2.21 6.30
N ASP A 23 -3.98 -1.28 5.38
CA ASP A 23 -5.03 -0.26 5.53
C ASP A 23 -6.43 -0.90 5.53
N ALA A 24 -7.36 -0.33 6.27
CA ALA A 24 -8.74 -0.82 6.39
C ALA A 24 -9.53 -0.87 5.06
N THR A 25 -9.04 -0.20 4.02
CA THR A 25 -9.65 -0.22 2.68
C THR A 25 -9.09 -1.31 1.75
N VAL A 26 -8.30 -2.24 2.28
CA VAL A 26 -7.79 -3.36 1.50
C VAL A 26 -8.77 -4.53 1.58
N PHE A 27 -9.16 -5.01 0.42
CA PHE A 27 -9.96 -6.21 0.27
C PHE A 27 -9.04 -7.41 -0.03
N CYS A 28 -9.14 -8.46 0.78
CA CYS A 28 -8.44 -9.71 0.56
C CYS A 28 -9.40 -10.71 -0.10
N THR A 29 -9.08 -11.16 -1.30
CA THR A 29 -9.92 -12.12 -2.04
C THR A 29 -9.73 -13.56 -1.59
N GLY A 30 -8.78 -13.82 -0.70
CA GLY A 30 -8.37 -15.18 -0.33
C GLY A 30 -7.47 -15.83 -1.40
N GLY A 31 -7.34 -17.14 -1.36
CA GLY A 31 -6.46 -17.88 -2.27
C GLY A 31 -5.02 -17.97 -1.76
N THR A 32 -4.10 -18.31 -2.65
CA THR A 32 -2.68 -18.46 -2.30
C THR A 32 -2.01 -17.11 -2.19
N ILE A 33 -1.58 -16.74 -1.00
CA ILE A 33 -0.80 -15.53 -0.77
C ILE A 33 0.69 -15.87 -0.98
N PRO A 34 1.39 -15.17 -1.91
CA PRO A 34 2.83 -15.35 -2.07
C PRO A 34 3.58 -15.07 -0.77
N ARG A 35 4.47 -15.97 -0.37
CA ARG A 35 5.20 -15.86 0.90
C ARG A 35 5.95 -14.53 1.04
N TYR A 36 6.54 -14.03 -0.03
CA TYR A 36 7.27 -12.76 0.00
C TYR A 36 6.40 -11.55 0.39
N MET A 37 5.07 -11.63 0.28
CA MET A 37 4.18 -10.55 0.69
C MET A 37 4.01 -10.45 2.21
N LEU A 38 4.13 -11.56 2.95
CA LEU A 38 3.88 -11.61 4.39
C LEU A 38 5.11 -12.01 5.22
N ASP A 39 6.04 -12.78 4.64
CA ASP A 39 7.15 -13.42 5.37
C ASP A 39 8.54 -12.87 4.98
N SER A 40 8.62 -11.86 4.11
CA SER A 40 9.91 -11.27 3.74
C SER A 40 10.44 -10.30 4.80
N ASP A 41 11.74 -10.02 4.76
CA ASP A 41 12.37 -8.99 5.59
C ASP A 41 11.75 -7.61 5.35
N PHE A 42 11.37 -7.34 4.08
CA PHE A 42 10.62 -6.17 3.70
C PHE A 42 9.85 -6.41 2.38
N PHE A 43 8.59 -5.99 2.34
CA PHE A 43 7.77 -5.95 1.13
C PHE A 43 6.84 -4.75 1.14
N VAL A 44 6.71 -4.10 -0.02
CA VAL A 44 5.71 -3.07 -0.33
C VAL A 44 5.33 -3.17 -1.81
N PHE A 45 4.12 -2.76 -2.15
CA PHE A 45 3.79 -2.48 -3.54
C PHE A 45 4.54 -1.24 -4.02
N GLN A 46 5.04 -1.28 -5.26
CA GLN A 46 5.98 -0.29 -5.78
C GLN A 46 5.41 0.44 -7.00
N ASN A 47 5.75 1.71 -7.11
CA ASN A 47 5.58 2.46 -8.35
C ASN A 47 6.82 2.20 -9.23
N LEU A 48 6.71 1.22 -10.12
CA LEU A 48 7.85 0.73 -10.94
C LEU A 48 8.24 1.70 -12.06
N LYS A 49 7.41 2.69 -12.37
CA LYS A 49 7.67 3.72 -13.38
C LYS A 49 7.52 5.10 -12.73
N PRO A 50 8.56 5.94 -12.76
CA PRO A 50 8.47 7.32 -12.29
C PRO A 50 7.37 8.10 -13.01
N GLY A 51 6.75 9.03 -12.32
CA GLY A 51 5.85 10.00 -12.92
C GLY A 51 6.59 10.92 -13.92
N ALA A 52 5.85 11.53 -14.84
CA ALA A 52 6.41 12.41 -15.87
C ALA A 52 7.06 13.68 -15.28
N ASP A 53 6.70 14.04 -14.06
CA ASP A 53 7.24 15.18 -13.30
C ASP A 53 8.55 14.87 -12.54
N GLY A 54 9.07 13.65 -12.66
CA GLY A 54 10.26 13.20 -11.94
C GLY A 54 10.06 12.91 -10.46
N HIS A 55 8.84 13.05 -9.93
CA HIS A 55 8.52 12.65 -8.57
C HIS A 55 8.46 11.13 -8.45
N VAL A 56 9.44 10.56 -7.78
CA VAL A 56 9.57 9.11 -7.58
C VAL A 56 9.03 8.76 -6.20
N LEU A 57 7.74 8.51 -6.11
CA LEU A 57 7.17 7.83 -4.97
C LEU A 57 7.38 6.33 -5.17
N ASN A 58 8.47 5.79 -4.63
CA ASN A 58 8.91 4.42 -4.90
C ASN A 58 7.95 3.38 -4.33
N ILE A 59 7.17 3.72 -3.32
CA ILE A 59 6.33 2.78 -2.57
C ILE A 59 4.89 3.21 -2.46
N SER A 60 4.05 2.24 -2.07
CA SER A 60 2.71 2.47 -1.55
C SER A 60 2.63 2.03 -0.11
N SER A 61 2.19 2.92 0.78
CA SER A 61 2.20 2.69 2.23
C SER A 61 1.00 1.92 2.77
N TRP A 62 0.00 1.64 1.95
CA TRP A 62 -1.23 0.97 2.38
C TRP A 62 -1.07 -0.53 2.69
N PHE A 63 0.03 -1.14 2.23
CA PHE A 63 0.43 -2.51 2.54
C PHE A 63 1.95 -2.54 2.71
N MET A 64 2.41 -2.88 3.90
CA MET A 64 3.84 -2.92 4.23
C MET A 64 4.13 -4.10 5.14
N THR A 65 4.98 -5.00 4.70
CA THR A 65 5.53 -6.08 5.53
C THR A 65 6.96 -5.75 5.91
N ALA A 66 7.32 -5.97 7.15
CA ALA A 66 8.70 -5.83 7.60
C ALA A 66 9.03 -6.80 8.75
N CYS A 67 10.26 -7.29 8.81
CA CYS A 67 10.77 -7.92 10.03
C CYS A 67 10.97 -6.87 11.14
N ALA A 68 10.88 -7.27 12.40
CA ALA A 68 11.16 -6.38 13.53
C ALA A 68 12.58 -5.81 13.41
N GLY A 69 12.72 -4.50 13.64
CA GLY A 69 14.00 -3.82 13.52
C GLY A 69 14.51 -3.62 12.09
N ASN A 70 13.70 -3.84 11.05
CA ASN A 70 14.12 -3.61 9.67
C ASN A 70 14.78 -2.24 9.51
N LYS A 71 15.97 -2.22 8.89
CA LYS A 71 16.84 -1.03 8.82
C LYS A 71 16.19 0.14 8.08
N MET A 72 15.56 -0.14 6.93
CA MET A 72 14.92 0.89 6.12
C MET A 72 13.72 1.49 6.84
N VAL A 73 12.83 0.65 7.40
CA VAL A 73 11.66 1.13 8.17
C VAL A 73 12.09 1.89 9.42
N SER A 74 13.19 1.45 10.08
CA SER A 74 13.77 2.15 11.22
C SER A 74 14.31 3.52 10.87
N ALA A 75 14.97 3.65 9.70
CA ALA A 75 15.47 4.94 9.21
C ALA A 75 14.30 5.89 8.85
N VAL A 76 13.28 5.41 8.15
CA VAL A 76 12.07 6.20 7.84
C VAL A 76 11.37 6.65 9.13
N ARG A 77 11.22 5.76 10.12
CA ARG A 77 10.66 6.13 11.43
C ARG A 77 11.45 7.27 12.07
N LYS A 78 12.79 7.19 12.06
CA LYS A 78 13.64 8.25 12.63
C LYS A 78 13.40 9.58 11.93
N LEU A 79 13.40 9.61 10.60
CA LEU A 79 13.14 10.83 9.83
C LEU A 79 11.76 11.43 10.11
N LEU A 80 10.70 10.60 10.17
CA LEU A 80 9.36 11.06 10.51
C LEU A 80 9.26 11.63 11.93
N TYR A 81 9.88 10.99 12.91
CA TYR A 81 9.87 11.47 14.30
C TYR A 81 10.64 12.77 14.45
N GLU A 82 11.83 12.89 13.81
CA GLU A 82 12.61 14.13 13.80
C GLU A 82 11.83 15.26 13.12
N TYR A 83 11.21 14.98 11.98
CA TYR A 83 10.38 15.97 11.28
C TYR A 83 9.28 16.52 12.18
N TRP A 84 8.48 15.66 12.82
CA TRP A 84 7.37 16.08 13.67
C TRP A 84 7.79 16.63 15.03
N ARG A 85 9.04 16.42 15.45
CA ARG A 85 9.60 17.10 16.61
C ARG A 85 9.92 18.56 16.33
N GLU A 86 10.37 18.87 15.13
CA GLU A 86 10.81 20.21 14.72
C GLU A 86 9.74 21.00 13.98
N ASN A 87 8.66 20.35 13.50
CA ASN A 87 7.65 20.96 12.65
C ASN A 87 6.22 20.66 13.13
N ASP A 88 5.38 21.68 13.13
CA ASP A 88 3.94 21.60 13.44
C ASP A 88 3.07 21.53 12.17
N ARG A 89 3.67 21.69 10.99
CA ARG A 89 3.00 21.72 9.68
C ARG A 89 3.50 20.62 8.77
N LEU A 90 2.60 20.14 7.95
CA LEU A 90 2.89 19.18 6.89
C LEU A 90 3.30 19.94 5.62
N ILE A 91 4.46 19.59 5.07
CA ILE A 91 4.94 20.17 3.80
C ILE A 91 4.35 19.45 2.58
N ASP A 92 4.08 18.15 2.69
CA ASP A 92 3.55 17.34 1.60
C ASP A 92 2.74 16.17 2.15
N TYR A 93 1.63 15.83 1.47
CA TYR A 93 0.79 14.68 1.83
C TYR A 93 1.55 13.35 1.81
N PHE A 94 2.54 13.23 0.93
CA PHE A 94 3.37 12.04 0.74
C PHE A 94 4.67 12.06 1.54
N LEU A 95 4.74 12.79 2.66
CA LEU A 95 5.95 12.93 3.48
C LEU A 95 6.62 11.58 3.79
N LEU A 96 5.86 10.57 4.21
CA LEU A 96 6.36 9.20 4.45
C LEU A 96 7.03 8.63 3.20
N HIS A 97 6.41 8.80 2.05
CA HIS A 97 6.90 8.27 0.77
C HIS A 97 8.19 8.96 0.33
N HIS A 98 8.30 10.29 0.52
CA HIS A 98 9.54 11.04 0.25
C HIS A 98 10.68 10.57 1.13
N PHE A 99 10.44 10.41 2.44
CA PHE A 99 11.46 9.88 3.33
C PHE A 99 11.84 8.44 2.98
N PHE A 100 10.87 7.66 2.52
CA PHE A 100 11.17 6.30 2.08
C PHE A 100 12.03 6.28 0.81
N ALA A 101 11.79 7.16 -0.15
CA ALA A 101 12.63 7.31 -1.35
C ALA A 101 14.08 7.64 -0.98
N MET A 102 14.28 8.62 -0.08
CA MET A 102 15.61 8.98 0.43
C MET A 102 16.31 7.78 1.11
N VAL A 103 15.56 7.01 1.90
CA VAL A 103 16.10 5.82 2.57
C VAL A 103 16.42 4.71 1.56
N ALA A 104 15.57 4.47 0.56
CA ALA A 104 15.83 3.49 -0.48
C ALA A 104 17.12 3.79 -1.26
N ASP A 105 17.38 5.07 -1.55
CA ASP A 105 18.62 5.54 -2.18
C ASP A 105 19.85 5.35 -1.27
N SER A 106 19.66 5.44 0.04
CA SER A 106 20.74 5.24 1.03
C SER A 106 21.00 3.76 1.35
N TYR A 107 20.01 2.88 1.15
CA TYR A 107 20.06 1.44 1.42
C TYR A 107 19.85 0.63 0.15
N VAL A 108 20.55 0.99 -0.91
CA VAL A 108 20.36 0.42 -2.28
C VAL A 108 20.42 -1.11 -2.31
N ASP A 109 21.35 -1.72 -1.57
CA ASP A 109 21.50 -3.18 -1.57
C ASP A 109 20.36 -3.89 -0.85
N ASP A 110 19.79 -3.28 0.20
CA ASP A 110 18.61 -3.81 0.88
C ASP A 110 17.35 -3.56 0.04
N TRP A 111 17.24 -2.40 -0.61
CA TRP A 111 16.15 -2.08 -1.54
C TRP A 111 16.08 -3.04 -2.73
N LYS A 112 17.21 -3.40 -3.32
CA LYS A 112 17.29 -4.36 -4.44
C LYS A 112 16.82 -5.77 -4.11
N LYS A 113 16.75 -6.14 -2.83
CA LYS A 113 16.23 -7.44 -2.38
C LYS A 113 14.70 -7.48 -2.30
N VAL A 114 14.04 -6.31 -2.31
CA VAL A 114 12.59 -6.21 -2.23
C VAL A 114 11.99 -6.69 -3.54
N VAL A 115 11.09 -7.66 -3.47
CA VAL A 115 10.42 -8.19 -4.68
C VAL A 115 9.62 -7.06 -5.35
N PRO A 116 9.92 -6.73 -6.62
CA PRO A 116 9.22 -5.67 -7.32
C PRO A 116 7.83 -6.14 -7.73
N PHE A 117 6.80 -5.54 -7.14
CA PHE A 117 5.40 -5.77 -7.49
C PHE A 117 4.70 -4.44 -7.73
N SER A 118 4.12 -4.27 -8.92
CA SER A 118 3.51 -3.00 -9.31
C SER A 118 2.30 -2.64 -8.45
N ASN A 119 2.29 -1.44 -7.91
CA ASN A 119 1.16 -0.86 -7.20
C ASN A 119 -0.11 -0.69 -8.07
N SER A 120 0.02 -0.68 -9.39
CA SER A 120 -1.13 -0.60 -10.30
C SER A 120 -2.01 -1.84 -10.25
N VAL A 121 -1.42 -3.02 -10.03
CA VAL A 121 -2.15 -4.30 -10.04
C VAL A 121 -3.25 -4.38 -8.97
N PRO A 122 -2.97 -4.11 -7.68
CA PRO A 122 -4.01 -4.14 -6.64
C PRO A 122 -5.07 -3.04 -6.79
N HIS A 123 -4.90 -2.05 -7.66
CA HIS A 123 -5.89 -1.01 -7.91
C HIS A 123 -6.84 -1.33 -9.07
N ILE A 124 -6.61 -2.40 -9.85
CA ILE A 124 -7.46 -2.73 -11.01
C ILE A 124 -8.90 -2.99 -10.57
N LEU A 125 -9.12 -3.72 -9.48
CA LEU A 125 -10.49 -3.97 -8.99
C LEU A 125 -11.20 -2.66 -8.60
N LEU A 126 -10.49 -1.70 -7.99
CA LEU A 126 -11.06 -0.39 -7.67
C LEU A 126 -11.53 0.36 -8.91
N LEU A 127 -10.77 0.30 -10.00
CA LEU A 127 -11.11 0.98 -11.26
C LEU A 127 -12.34 0.36 -11.91
N ARG A 128 -12.52 -0.95 -11.76
CA ARG A 128 -13.62 -1.72 -12.35
C ARG A 128 -14.80 -1.96 -11.42
N LEU A 129 -14.77 -1.44 -10.20
CA LEU A 129 -15.67 -1.81 -9.10
C LEU A 129 -17.15 -1.66 -9.46
N PHE A 130 -17.50 -0.65 -10.24
CA PHE A 130 -18.87 -0.33 -10.67
C PHE A 130 -19.15 -0.66 -12.15
N GLU A 131 -18.22 -1.35 -12.82
CA GLU A 131 -18.47 -1.93 -14.15
C GLU A 131 -19.32 -3.22 -14.04
N PRO A 132 -19.98 -3.65 -15.12
CA PRO A 132 -20.67 -4.93 -15.18
C PRO A 132 -19.77 -6.08 -14.76
N TYR A 133 -20.27 -6.95 -13.87
CA TYR A 133 -19.50 -8.07 -13.35
C TYR A 133 -19.09 -9.05 -14.45
N ASN A 134 -17.83 -9.41 -14.50
CA ASN A 134 -17.28 -10.44 -15.36
C ASN A 134 -16.53 -11.47 -14.49
N LYS A 135 -17.04 -12.70 -14.44
CA LYS A 135 -16.51 -13.77 -13.60
C LYS A 135 -15.07 -14.12 -13.97
N GLU A 136 -14.77 -14.27 -15.26
CA GLU A 136 -13.43 -14.65 -15.72
C GLU A 136 -12.41 -13.58 -15.34
N CYS A 137 -12.74 -12.32 -15.57
CA CYS A 137 -11.90 -11.19 -15.15
C CYS A 137 -11.67 -11.19 -13.63
N TYR A 138 -12.71 -11.46 -12.83
CA TYR A 138 -12.56 -11.48 -11.38
C TYR A 138 -11.66 -12.63 -10.91
N GLU A 139 -11.81 -13.84 -11.49
CA GLU A 139 -10.93 -14.97 -11.17
C GLU A 139 -9.47 -14.68 -11.53
N GLU A 140 -9.21 -14.01 -12.67
CA GLU A 140 -7.85 -13.59 -13.03
C GLU A 140 -7.29 -12.54 -12.06
N LEU A 141 -8.08 -11.55 -11.64
CA LEU A 141 -7.64 -10.56 -10.66
C LEU A 141 -7.24 -11.22 -9.34
N LYS A 142 -8.02 -12.19 -8.86
CA LYS A 142 -7.69 -12.97 -7.65
C LYS A 142 -6.39 -13.78 -7.82
N ARG A 143 -6.17 -14.36 -9.01
CA ARG A 143 -4.97 -15.14 -9.31
C ARG A 143 -3.71 -14.27 -9.35
N ILE A 144 -3.81 -13.04 -9.89
CA ILE A 144 -2.68 -12.12 -10.04
C ILE A 144 -2.29 -11.51 -8.70
N CYS A 145 -3.26 -11.08 -7.89
CA CYS A 145 -3.01 -10.45 -6.61
C CYS A 145 -4.13 -10.76 -5.61
N PRO A 146 -3.80 -11.28 -4.42
CA PRO A 146 -4.81 -11.57 -3.39
C PRO A 146 -5.30 -10.33 -2.63
N PHE A 147 -4.61 -9.21 -2.74
CA PHE A 147 -4.93 -7.96 -2.03
C PHE A 147 -5.29 -6.86 -3.02
N HIS A 148 -6.46 -6.24 -2.82
CA HIS A 148 -6.95 -5.16 -3.67
C HIS A 148 -7.18 -3.90 -2.85
N LYS A 149 -6.52 -2.79 -3.23
CA LYS A 149 -6.72 -1.49 -2.59
C LYS A 149 -8.01 -0.86 -3.12
N LEU A 150 -8.98 -0.69 -2.24
CA LEU A 150 -10.24 -0.03 -2.53
C LEU A 150 -10.26 1.39 -1.95
N ALA A 151 -11.36 2.12 -2.19
CA ALA A 151 -11.64 3.44 -1.63
C ALA A 151 -13.02 3.46 -0.98
N TYR A 152 -13.15 4.20 0.11
CA TYR A 152 -14.43 4.38 0.82
C TYR A 152 -15.19 5.63 0.36
N LYS A 153 -14.53 6.55 -0.34
CA LYS A 153 -15.16 7.78 -0.85
C LYS A 153 -15.82 7.51 -2.19
N ARG A 154 -17.08 7.12 -2.15
CA ARG A 154 -17.93 6.84 -3.31
C ARG A 154 -19.33 7.35 -3.06
N THR A 155 -20.12 7.54 -4.11
CA THR A 155 -21.50 8.04 -4.00
C THR A 155 -22.48 6.92 -3.67
N SER A 156 -23.62 7.28 -3.10
CA SER A 156 -24.71 6.32 -2.83
C SER A 156 -25.28 5.72 -4.12
N GLU A 157 -25.27 6.49 -5.21
CA GLU A 157 -25.72 6.05 -6.54
C GLU A 157 -24.81 4.95 -7.09
N GLU A 158 -23.47 5.09 -6.95
CA GLU A 158 -22.52 4.05 -7.36
C GLU A 158 -22.78 2.74 -6.59
N PHE A 159 -22.99 2.80 -5.29
CA PHE A 159 -23.27 1.62 -4.46
C PHE A 159 -24.61 0.95 -4.74
N ALA A 160 -25.59 1.67 -5.34
CA ALA A 160 -26.90 1.15 -5.70
C ALA A 160 -26.90 0.38 -7.03
N LEU A 161 -25.84 0.50 -7.86
CA LEU A 161 -25.76 -0.15 -9.18
C LEU A 161 -25.76 -1.67 -9.05
N LYS A 162 -26.71 -2.31 -9.76
CA LYS A 162 -26.87 -3.78 -9.75
C LYS A 162 -26.07 -4.46 -10.85
N GLY A 163 -25.65 -5.71 -10.56
CA GLY A 163 -24.87 -6.53 -11.50
C GLY A 163 -23.43 -6.06 -11.72
N THR A 164 -22.92 -5.15 -10.89
CA THR A 164 -21.54 -4.67 -10.93
C THR A 164 -20.62 -5.59 -10.11
N PHE A 165 -19.30 -5.39 -10.24
CA PHE A 165 -18.34 -6.08 -9.37
C PHE A 165 -18.64 -5.81 -7.90
N TYR A 166 -18.98 -4.56 -7.53
CA TYR A 166 -19.35 -4.21 -6.17
C TYR A 166 -20.57 -5.01 -5.68
N ASP A 167 -21.65 -4.98 -6.45
CA ASP A 167 -22.90 -5.65 -6.07
C ASP A 167 -22.71 -7.16 -5.89
N VAL A 168 -22.01 -7.82 -6.81
CA VAL A 168 -21.80 -9.28 -6.76
C VAL A 168 -20.83 -9.70 -5.65
N ILE A 169 -19.84 -8.88 -5.33
CA ILE A 169 -18.80 -9.22 -4.34
C ILE A 169 -19.27 -8.88 -2.91
N PHE A 170 -19.92 -7.74 -2.70
CA PHE A 170 -20.17 -7.19 -1.36
C PHE A 170 -21.63 -7.17 -0.92
N ASN A 171 -22.60 -7.22 -1.85
CA ASN A 171 -24.04 -7.23 -1.55
C ASN A 171 -24.66 -8.63 -1.63
N LYS A 172 -24.00 -9.63 -1.05
CA LYS A 172 -24.54 -10.99 -0.95
C LYS A 172 -25.63 -11.12 0.12
#